data_32921a90cf59a9d0b95653cdc3b47038
#
_entry.id   32921a90cf59a9d0b95653cdc3b47038
#
_cell.length_a   1.000
_cell.length_b   1.000
_cell.length_c   1.000
_cell.angle_alpha   90.00
_cell.angle_beta   90.00
_cell.angle_gamma   90.00
#
_symmetry.space_group_name_H-M   'P 1'
#
loop_
_entity.id
_entity.type
_entity.pdbx_description
1 polymer ?
#
loop_
_entity_poly.entity_id
_entity_poly.type
_entity_poly.pdbx_seq_one_letter_code
_entity_poly.pdbx_strand_id
1 'polypeptide(L)'
;MSALGTTHYRWEDMPKEELKPDLHRRLVSTERMMLAHVYLDKGCIVPQHSHENEQLTYILEGTLRFWLGEDEAEVVDVHAGEVLHIPSWLPHKAEALVDTLDVEVFCPPRQDWLDGSDAYLRRT
;
A
#
# COMPACT_ATOMS: atom_id res chain seq x y z
N MET A 1 -3.72 -26.39 3.19
CA MET A 1 -3.31 -26.21 1.79
C MET A 1 -4.03 -27.21 0.90
N SER A 2 -4.49 -26.75 -0.22
CA SER A 2 -5.17 -27.60 -1.22
C SER A 2 -4.15 -28.45 -1.98
N ALA A 3 -4.55 -29.69 -2.33
CA ALA A 3 -3.74 -30.54 -3.21
C ALA A 3 -3.53 -29.91 -4.61
N LEU A 4 -4.38 -28.96 -5.00
CA LEU A 4 -4.26 -28.26 -6.28
C LEU A 4 -3.39 -27.00 -6.17
N GLY A 5 -2.83 -26.69 -5.01
CA GLY A 5 -1.98 -25.54 -4.81
C GLY A 5 -2.73 -24.23 -4.54
N THR A 6 -4.04 -24.28 -4.29
CA THR A 6 -4.82 -23.11 -3.96
C THR A 6 -4.74 -22.80 -2.46
N THR A 7 -4.85 -21.54 -2.10
CA THR A 7 -4.94 -21.10 -0.70
C THR A 7 -6.09 -20.13 -0.57
N HIS A 8 -6.90 -20.31 0.49
CA HIS A 8 -8.04 -19.46 0.80
C HIS A 8 -7.69 -18.61 2.01
N TYR A 9 -7.74 -17.29 1.87
CA TYR A 9 -7.39 -16.34 2.92
C TYR A 9 -8.61 -15.56 3.40
N ARG A 10 -8.62 -15.23 4.70
CA ARG A 10 -9.57 -14.28 5.28
C ARG A 10 -8.75 -13.16 5.90
N TRP A 11 -9.08 -11.91 5.56
CA TRP A 11 -8.33 -10.77 6.07
C TRP A 11 -8.28 -10.72 7.60
N GLU A 12 -9.41 -11.01 8.23
CA GLU A 12 -9.51 -10.95 9.70
C GLU A 12 -8.66 -12.01 10.41
N ASP A 13 -8.25 -13.07 9.70
CA ASP A 13 -7.40 -14.13 10.27
C ASP A 13 -5.92 -13.82 10.10
N MET A 14 -5.58 -12.77 9.34
CA MET A 14 -4.20 -12.40 9.08
C MET A 14 -3.71 -11.37 10.10
N PRO A 15 -2.42 -11.44 10.49
CA PRO A 15 -1.86 -10.45 11.40
C PRO A 15 -2.00 -9.04 10.83
N LYS A 16 -2.47 -8.12 11.67
CA LYS A 16 -2.49 -6.70 11.35
C LYS A 16 -1.20 -6.10 11.90
N GLU A 17 -0.23 -5.92 11.02
CA GLU A 17 1.08 -5.43 11.39
C GLU A 17 1.03 -3.93 11.63
N GLU A 18 1.52 -3.47 12.79
CA GLU A 18 1.71 -2.05 13.06
C GLU A 18 3.08 -1.63 12.56
N LEU A 19 3.11 -0.67 11.63
CA LEU A 19 4.36 -0.10 11.10
C LEU A 19 4.78 1.11 11.92
N LYS A 20 3.79 1.92 12.30
CA LYS A 20 3.87 3.03 13.25
C LYS A 20 2.44 3.28 13.76
N PRO A 21 2.24 4.10 14.80
CA PRO A 21 0.92 4.19 15.44
C PRO A 21 -0.26 4.47 14.50
N ASP A 22 -0.06 5.24 13.44
CA ASP A 22 -1.12 5.61 12.51
C ASP A 22 -1.08 4.83 11.19
N LEU A 23 -0.27 3.76 11.09
CA LEU A 23 -0.10 3.00 9.85
C LEU A 23 -0.01 1.51 10.15
N HIS A 24 -0.97 0.76 9.62
CA HIS A 24 -1.02 -0.71 9.76
C HIS A 24 -1.22 -1.36 8.40
N ARG A 25 -0.91 -2.64 8.29
CA ARG A 25 -1.19 -3.38 7.05
C ARG A 25 -1.44 -4.86 7.33
N ARG A 26 -2.19 -5.48 6.40
CA ARG A 26 -2.30 -6.92 6.22
C ARG A 26 -1.96 -7.20 4.78
N LEU A 27 -1.35 -8.34 4.50
CA LEU A 27 -0.99 -8.66 3.11
C LEU A 27 -1.08 -10.16 2.82
N VAL A 28 -1.31 -10.44 1.54
CA VAL A 28 -1.19 -11.77 0.94
C VAL A 28 -0.16 -11.64 -0.16
N SER A 29 0.87 -12.50 -0.12
CA SER A 29 1.92 -12.52 -1.13
C SER A 29 2.01 -13.88 -1.77
N THR A 30 2.07 -13.89 -3.10
CA THR A 30 2.30 -15.10 -3.89
C THR A 30 3.66 -14.97 -4.58
N GLU A 31 3.97 -15.90 -5.48
CA GLU A 31 5.25 -15.85 -6.20
C GLU A 31 5.39 -14.60 -7.06
N ARG A 32 4.27 -14.12 -7.68
CA ARG A 32 4.32 -13.08 -8.69
C ARG A 32 3.61 -11.79 -8.34
N MET A 33 2.81 -11.78 -7.28
CA MET A 33 2.00 -10.63 -6.92
C MET A 33 1.77 -10.53 -5.43
N MET A 34 1.42 -9.32 -5.00
CA MET A 34 1.08 -9.05 -3.60
C MET A 34 -0.20 -8.24 -3.57
N LEU A 35 -1.09 -8.62 -2.65
CA LEU A 35 -2.31 -7.88 -2.37
C LEU A 35 -2.26 -7.45 -0.91
N ALA A 36 -2.47 -6.16 -0.64
CA ALA A 36 -2.38 -5.63 0.72
C ALA A 36 -3.59 -4.77 1.06
N HIS A 37 -3.98 -4.82 2.33
CA HIS A 37 -4.85 -3.83 2.95
C HIS A 37 -3.97 -2.95 3.81
N VAL A 38 -3.95 -1.66 3.52
CA VAL A 38 -3.19 -0.67 4.25
C VAL A 38 -4.18 0.26 4.97
N TYR A 39 -4.01 0.37 6.27
CA TYR A 39 -4.89 1.14 7.15
C TYR A 39 -4.14 2.40 7.58
N LEU A 40 -4.64 3.57 7.15
CA LEU A 40 -4.01 4.85 7.45
C LEU A 40 -4.98 5.70 8.25
N ASP A 41 -4.57 6.14 9.43
CA ASP A 41 -5.35 7.10 10.19
C ASP A 41 -5.21 8.49 9.57
N LYS A 42 -6.20 9.35 9.77
CA LYS A 42 -6.18 10.72 9.28
C LYS A 42 -4.84 11.40 9.64
N GLY A 43 -4.20 11.99 8.66
CA GLY A 43 -2.93 12.70 8.80
C GLY A 43 -1.70 11.82 8.62
N CYS A 44 -1.88 10.51 8.47
CA CYS A 44 -0.74 9.62 8.22
C CYS A 44 -0.08 9.97 6.90
N ILE A 45 1.24 10.10 6.93
CA ILE A 45 2.06 10.43 5.76
C ILE A 45 2.95 9.24 5.43
N VAL A 46 2.90 8.83 4.17
CA VAL A 46 3.86 7.90 3.59
C VAL A 46 4.88 8.75 2.82
N PRO A 47 6.14 8.81 3.28
CA PRO A 47 7.15 9.66 2.64
C PRO A 47 7.40 9.32 1.18
N GLN A 48 7.94 10.26 0.43
CA GLN A 48 8.30 10.03 -0.96
C GLN A 48 9.25 8.83 -1.07
N HIS A 49 8.90 7.92 -1.95
CA HIS A 49 9.68 6.73 -2.25
C HIS A 49 9.40 6.27 -3.67
N SER A 50 10.23 5.37 -4.17
CA SER A 50 9.99 4.71 -5.45
C SER A 50 10.41 3.25 -5.34
N HIS A 51 9.88 2.42 -6.22
CA HIS A 51 10.17 0.99 -6.23
C HIS A 51 9.96 0.42 -7.63
N GLU A 52 10.62 -0.69 -7.89
CA GLU A 52 10.49 -1.41 -9.15
C GLU A 52 9.06 -1.87 -9.41
N ASN A 53 8.37 -2.26 -8.35
CA ASN A 53 7.03 -2.83 -8.44
C ASN A 53 6.05 -1.87 -9.10
N GLU A 54 5.27 -2.38 -10.05
CA GLU A 54 4.09 -1.69 -10.55
C GLU A 54 3.00 -1.77 -9.49
N GLN A 55 2.22 -0.72 -9.32
CA GLN A 55 1.26 -0.60 -8.23
C GLN A 55 -0.11 -0.15 -8.74
N LEU A 56 -1.16 -0.83 -8.26
CA LEU A 56 -2.53 -0.32 -8.33
C LEU A 56 -2.98 -0.03 -6.92
N THR A 57 -3.50 1.17 -6.71
CA THR A 57 -4.05 1.61 -5.42
C THR A 57 -5.55 1.79 -5.57
N TYR A 58 -6.33 1.03 -4.79
CA TYR A 58 -7.79 1.08 -4.80
C TYR A 58 -8.26 1.50 -3.42
N ILE A 59 -8.90 2.67 -3.32
CA ILE A 59 -9.40 3.17 -2.04
C ILE A 59 -10.78 2.58 -1.78
N LEU A 60 -10.91 1.80 -0.69
CA LEU A 60 -12.20 1.27 -0.28
C LEU A 60 -12.97 2.25 0.60
N GLU A 61 -12.26 2.93 1.49
CA GLU A 61 -12.83 3.90 2.42
C GLU A 61 -11.86 5.05 2.57
N GLY A 62 -12.38 6.28 2.64
CA GLY A 62 -11.58 7.47 2.88
C GLY A 62 -11.07 8.13 1.63
N THR A 63 -9.97 8.87 1.77
CA THR A 63 -9.33 9.64 0.70
C THR A 63 -7.84 9.71 0.95
N LEU A 64 -7.06 9.35 -0.07
CA LEU A 64 -5.61 9.41 -0.04
C LEU A 64 -5.14 10.42 -1.07
N ARG A 65 -4.36 11.40 -0.63
CA ARG A 65 -3.74 12.38 -1.53
C ARG A 65 -2.35 11.91 -1.90
N PHE A 66 -2.08 11.86 -3.20
CA PHE A 66 -0.77 11.50 -3.73
C PHE A 66 -0.09 12.71 -4.36
N TRP A 67 1.21 12.83 -4.10
CA TRP A 67 2.11 13.72 -4.84
C TRP A 67 2.99 12.82 -5.71
N LEU A 68 2.92 13.03 -7.02
CA LEU A 68 3.55 12.16 -8.02
C LEU A 68 4.71 12.88 -8.69
N GLY A 69 5.81 12.14 -8.87
CA GLY A 69 7.04 12.66 -9.44
C GLY A 69 8.01 13.15 -8.37
N GLU A 70 9.28 13.20 -8.72
CA GLU A 70 10.35 13.60 -7.78
C GLU A 70 10.14 15.03 -7.27
N ASP A 71 9.62 15.91 -8.14
CA ASP A 71 9.33 17.32 -7.84
C ASP A 71 7.89 17.55 -7.38
N GLU A 72 7.11 16.50 -7.17
CA GLU A 72 5.70 16.57 -6.77
C GLU A 72 4.85 17.38 -7.78
N ALA A 73 5.18 17.24 -9.06
CA ALA A 73 4.56 18.03 -10.13
C ALA A 73 3.06 17.75 -10.29
N GLU A 74 2.60 16.60 -9.88
CA GLU A 74 1.20 16.18 -10.03
C GLU A 74 0.63 15.78 -8.69
N VAL A 75 -0.55 16.32 -8.35
CA VAL A 75 -1.25 16.00 -7.10
C VAL A 75 -2.61 15.39 -7.45
N VAL A 76 -2.91 14.22 -6.88
CA VAL A 76 -4.15 13.49 -7.15
C VAL A 76 -4.78 13.06 -5.85
N ASP A 77 -6.05 13.41 -5.65
CA ASP A 77 -6.85 12.87 -4.55
C ASP A 77 -7.62 11.66 -5.05
N VAL A 78 -7.36 10.51 -4.43
CA VAL A 78 -8.03 9.25 -4.77
C VAL A 78 -9.07 8.99 -3.69
N HIS A 79 -10.35 8.98 -4.10
CA HIS A 79 -11.48 8.80 -3.19
C HIS A 79 -11.96 7.36 -3.19
N ALA A 80 -12.81 7.01 -2.22
CA ALA A 80 -13.42 5.69 -2.15
C ALA A 80 -14.07 5.31 -3.49
N GLY A 81 -13.77 4.11 -3.97
CA GLY A 81 -14.25 3.60 -5.26
C GLY A 81 -13.37 3.95 -6.45
N GLU A 82 -12.26 4.65 -6.23
CA GLU A 82 -11.35 5.06 -7.29
C GLU A 82 -10.04 4.28 -7.25
N VAL A 83 -9.38 4.18 -8.40
CA VAL A 83 -8.11 3.45 -8.54
C VAL A 83 -7.07 4.38 -9.17
N LEU A 84 -5.86 4.37 -8.61
CA LEU A 84 -4.70 5.05 -9.16
C LEU A 84 -3.66 4.02 -9.59
N HIS A 85 -3.17 4.13 -10.82
CA HIS A 85 -2.04 3.33 -11.31
C HIS A 85 -0.75 4.11 -11.11
N ILE A 86 0.21 3.50 -10.45
CA ILE A 86 1.55 4.06 -10.25
C ILE A 86 2.54 3.19 -11.00
N PRO A 87 3.16 3.71 -12.07
CA PRO A 87 4.15 2.96 -12.85
C PRO A 87 5.40 2.62 -12.03
N SER A 88 6.12 1.60 -12.49
CA SER A 88 7.42 1.22 -11.94
C SER A 88 8.34 2.45 -11.83
N TRP A 89 8.99 2.61 -10.68
CA TRP A 89 9.99 3.64 -10.38
C TRP A 89 9.48 5.08 -10.31
N LEU A 90 8.16 5.32 -10.46
CA LEU A 90 7.64 6.68 -10.29
C LEU A 90 7.68 7.08 -8.82
N PRO A 91 8.43 8.12 -8.43
CA PRO A 91 8.42 8.61 -7.04
C PRO A 91 7.02 9.07 -6.64
N HIS A 92 6.60 8.72 -5.44
CA HIS A 92 5.28 9.10 -4.93
C HIS A 92 5.29 9.23 -3.42
N LYS A 93 4.47 10.14 -2.93
CA LYS A 93 4.23 10.42 -1.52
C LYS A 93 2.73 10.44 -1.30
N ALA A 94 2.26 10.06 -0.13
CA ALA A 94 0.83 10.04 0.16
C ALA A 94 0.51 10.57 1.55
N GLU A 95 -0.69 11.11 1.68
CA GLU A 95 -1.25 11.52 2.96
C GLU A 95 -2.72 11.13 3.03
N ALA A 96 -3.12 10.52 4.16
CA ALA A 96 -4.51 10.21 4.42
C ALA A 96 -5.24 11.48 4.89
N LEU A 97 -6.19 11.95 4.10
CA LEU A 97 -6.96 13.16 4.44
C LEU A 97 -8.03 12.87 5.50
N VAL A 98 -8.45 11.63 5.60
CA VAL A 98 -9.34 11.06 6.62
C VAL A 98 -8.84 9.64 6.89
N ASP A 99 -9.43 8.94 7.85
CA ASP A 99 -9.12 7.52 8.04
C ASP A 99 -9.40 6.78 6.73
N THR A 100 -8.42 6.01 6.26
CA THR A 100 -8.44 5.43 4.92
C THR A 100 -8.10 3.95 4.96
N LEU A 101 -8.86 3.17 4.18
CA LEU A 101 -8.53 1.79 3.85
C LEU A 101 -8.13 1.74 2.38
N ASP A 102 -6.86 1.45 2.15
CA ASP A 102 -6.22 1.41 0.85
C ASP A 102 -5.90 -0.03 0.50
N VAL A 103 -6.42 -0.51 -0.62
CA VAL A 103 -6.09 -1.83 -1.16
C VAL A 103 -5.02 -1.63 -2.23
N GLU A 104 -3.88 -2.31 -2.06
CA GLU A 104 -2.77 -2.18 -2.98
C GLU A 104 -2.42 -3.52 -3.62
N VAL A 105 -2.19 -3.48 -4.93
CA VAL A 105 -1.70 -4.63 -5.69
C VAL A 105 -0.31 -4.28 -6.22
N PHE A 106 0.64 -5.15 -5.97
CA PHE A 106 2.01 -5.00 -6.46
C PHE A 106 2.42 -6.19 -7.32
N CYS A 107 3.14 -5.92 -8.39
CA CYS A 107 3.77 -6.92 -9.23
C CYS A 107 5.18 -6.43 -9.61
N PRO A 108 6.24 -7.17 -9.25
CA PRO A 108 6.28 -8.34 -8.37
C PRO A 108 6.00 -7.99 -6.91
N PRO A 109 5.99 -8.96 -5.98
CA PRO A 109 5.81 -8.68 -4.56
C PRO A 109 6.86 -7.71 -4.02
N ARG A 110 6.44 -6.85 -3.07
CA ARG A 110 7.33 -5.91 -2.39
C ARG A 110 8.30 -6.68 -1.49
N GLN A 111 9.52 -6.88 -1.94
CA GLN A 111 10.54 -7.60 -1.17
C GLN A 111 10.86 -6.88 0.13
N ASP A 112 10.90 -5.54 0.12
CA ASP A 112 11.15 -4.74 1.31
C ASP A 112 10.06 -4.89 2.37
N TRP A 113 8.83 -5.18 1.96
CA TRP A 113 7.74 -5.46 2.90
C TRP A 113 7.87 -6.86 3.50
N LEU A 114 8.35 -7.82 2.71
CA LEU A 114 8.48 -9.21 3.15
C LEU A 114 9.67 -9.41 4.09
N ASP A 115 10.76 -8.66 3.89
CA ASP A 115 11.97 -8.80 4.70
C ASP A 115 12.13 -7.73 5.80
N GLY A 116 11.17 -6.79 5.87
CA GLY A 116 11.18 -5.75 6.90
C GLY A 116 12.15 -4.62 6.66
N SER A 117 12.71 -4.49 5.44
CA SER A 117 13.64 -3.40 5.10
C SER A 117 12.94 -2.12 4.67
N ASP A 118 11.63 -2.00 4.90
CA ASP A 118 10.81 -0.85 4.56
C ASP A 118 10.86 0.25 5.64
N ALA A 119 12.06 0.67 5.99
CA ALA A 119 12.29 1.60 7.10
C ALA A 119 11.52 2.93 6.94
N TYR A 120 11.34 3.40 5.70
CA TYR A 120 10.65 4.66 5.44
C TYR A 120 9.17 4.65 5.88
N LEU A 121 8.54 3.48 5.94
CA LEU A 121 7.16 3.33 6.42
C LEU A 121 7.07 3.33 7.93
N ARG A 122 8.18 3.12 8.64
CA ARG A 122 8.22 2.93 10.08
C ARG A 122 8.72 4.17 10.84
N ARG A 123 9.01 5.24 10.13
CA ARG A 123 9.46 6.50 10.71
C ARG A 123 8.27 7.32 11.18
N THR A 124 8.37 7.84 12.37
CA THR A 124 7.37 8.75 12.97
C THR A 124 7.72 10.20 12.75
#